data_bad0c4542a64cec5c216b8b8808cc76d
#
_entry.id   bad0c4542a64cec5c216b8b8808cc76d
#
_cell.length_a   1.000
_cell.length_b   1.000
_cell.length_c   1.000
_cell.angle_alpha   90.00
_cell.angle_beta   90.00
_cell.angle_gamma   90.00
#
_symmetry.space_group_name_H-M   'P 1'
#
loop_
_entity.id
_entity.type
_entity.pdbx_description
1 polymer ?
#
loop_
_entity_poly.entity_id
_entity_poly.type
_entity_poly.pdbx_seq_one_letter_code
_entity_poly.pdbx_strand_id
1 'polypeptide(L)'
;MLLAALTPLLAVFGLLVILRLPAATAMPLSLVLTAAVSIIVWKVPIRQVIAASIEGAVIATSILWIVFGAILLLKVLTESGAMAAIRSGFMRITPDPRAQIILIAWLFGAFLEGAAGFGTPAAITAPLLVALGFTPMAAVVLALIADSSPVSFGAIGTPVVVGLAQGLQE
;
A
#
# COMPACT_ATOMS: atom_id res chain seq x y z
N MET A 1 -6.04 7.22 28.91
CA MET A 1 -6.07 8.03 27.68
C MET A 1 -5.18 7.45 26.58
N LEU A 2 -3.89 7.19 26.83
CA LEU A 2 -2.94 6.70 25.80
C LEU A 2 -3.34 5.36 25.17
N LEU A 3 -3.79 4.40 25.99
CA LEU A 3 -4.31 3.11 25.49
C LEU A 3 -5.56 3.24 24.61
N ALA A 4 -6.43 4.19 24.96
CA ALA A 4 -7.61 4.46 24.14
C ALA A 4 -7.23 5.10 22.79
N ALA A 5 -6.18 5.94 22.74
CA ALA A 5 -5.67 6.49 21.48
C ALA A 5 -5.05 5.42 20.56
N LEU A 6 -4.50 4.36 21.15
CA LEU A 6 -3.94 3.24 20.40
C LEU A 6 -4.97 2.19 19.96
N THR A 7 -6.26 2.37 20.33
CA THR A 7 -7.33 1.41 19.99
C THR A 7 -7.37 1.01 18.52
N PRO A 8 -7.30 1.93 17.52
CA PRO A 8 -7.34 1.53 16.12
C PRO A 8 -6.19 0.61 15.73
N LEU A 9 -4.97 0.91 16.21
CA LEU A 9 -3.79 0.10 15.94
C LEU A 9 -3.87 -1.26 16.63
N LEU A 10 -4.26 -1.29 17.90
CA LEU A 10 -4.39 -2.52 18.69
C LEU A 10 -5.53 -3.40 18.16
N ALA A 11 -6.64 -2.81 17.72
CA ALA A 11 -7.75 -3.53 17.12
C ALA A 11 -7.33 -4.19 15.81
N VAL A 12 -6.69 -3.45 14.91
CA VAL A 12 -6.20 -3.99 13.63
C VAL A 12 -5.17 -5.10 13.90
N PHE A 13 -4.20 -4.86 14.77
CA PHE A 13 -3.19 -5.86 15.13
C PHE A 13 -3.82 -7.11 15.73
N GLY A 14 -4.71 -6.96 16.71
CA GLY A 14 -5.42 -8.07 17.35
C GLY A 14 -6.26 -8.89 16.37
N LEU A 15 -7.01 -8.23 15.50
CA LEU A 15 -7.90 -8.90 14.55
C LEU A 15 -7.13 -9.58 13.41
N LEU A 16 -6.10 -8.92 12.85
CA LEU A 16 -5.34 -9.47 11.71
C LEU A 16 -4.26 -10.46 12.14
N VAL A 17 -3.50 -10.16 13.20
CA VAL A 17 -2.31 -10.94 13.56
C VAL A 17 -2.65 -12.04 14.58
N ILE A 18 -3.40 -11.71 15.64
CA ILE A 18 -3.73 -12.67 16.70
C ILE A 18 -4.88 -13.57 16.27
N LEU A 19 -6.01 -13.00 15.85
CA LEU A 19 -7.20 -13.73 15.43
C LEU A 19 -7.13 -14.20 13.97
N ARG A 20 -6.16 -13.72 13.20
CA ARG A 20 -5.95 -14.07 11.78
C ARG A 20 -7.20 -13.94 10.92
N LEU A 21 -8.04 -12.96 11.23
CA LEU A 21 -9.24 -12.70 10.43
C LEU A 21 -8.85 -12.09 9.07
N PRO A 22 -9.60 -12.38 8.00
CA PRO A 22 -9.38 -11.72 6.72
C PRO A 22 -9.61 -10.21 6.84
N ALA A 23 -8.81 -9.42 6.11
CA ALA A 23 -8.85 -7.95 6.17
C ALA A 23 -10.27 -7.38 5.90
N ALA A 24 -11.03 -8.04 5.02
CA ALA A 24 -12.40 -7.65 4.69
C ALA A 24 -13.36 -7.66 5.90
N THR A 25 -13.08 -8.47 6.93
CA THR A 25 -13.86 -8.51 8.17
C THR A 25 -13.17 -7.76 9.31
N ALA A 26 -11.84 -7.81 9.38
CA ALA A 26 -11.05 -7.16 10.43
C ALA A 26 -11.16 -5.63 10.38
N MET A 27 -11.11 -5.04 9.18
CA MET A 27 -11.13 -3.58 9.02
C MET A 27 -12.47 -2.94 9.42
N PRO A 28 -13.64 -3.43 8.97
CA PRO A 28 -14.92 -2.91 9.44
C PRO A 28 -15.11 -3.08 10.96
N LEU A 29 -14.66 -4.21 11.52
CA LEU A 29 -14.74 -4.44 12.96
C LEU A 29 -13.88 -3.45 13.75
N SER A 30 -12.67 -3.20 13.27
CA SER A 30 -11.76 -2.19 13.84
C SER A 30 -12.35 -0.79 13.80
N LEU A 31 -13.02 -0.43 12.70
CA LEU A 31 -13.73 0.84 12.57
C LEU A 31 -14.84 0.98 13.63
N VAL A 32 -15.67 -0.06 13.79
CA VAL A 32 -16.75 -0.05 14.78
C VAL A 32 -16.20 0.05 16.20
N LEU A 33 -15.15 -0.71 16.54
CA LEU A 33 -14.49 -0.65 17.84
C LEU A 33 -13.92 0.73 18.12
N THR A 34 -13.22 1.33 17.14
CA THR A 34 -12.66 2.67 17.27
C THR A 34 -13.73 3.73 17.43
N ALA A 35 -14.82 3.65 16.66
CA ALA A 35 -15.96 4.55 16.78
C ALA A 35 -16.62 4.44 18.16
N ALA A 36 -16.82 3.23 18.67
CA ALA A 36 -17.39 3.00 20.00
C ALA A 36 -16.50 3.61 21.10
N VAL A 37 -15.17 3.39 21.04
CA VAL A 37 -14.24 3.98 22.01
C VAL A 37 -14.24 5.51 21.92
N SER A 38 -14.30 6.07 20.72
CA SER A 38 -14.37 7.52 20.51
C SER A 38 -15.60 8.14 21.17
N ILE A 39 -16.75 7.50 21.06
CA ILE A 39 -18.00 7.98 21.66
C ILE A 39 -17.98 7.80 23.19
N ILE A 40 -17.54 6.65 23.69
CA ILE A 40 -17.64 6.30 25.11
C ILE A 40 -16.55 7.01 25.93
N VAL A 41 -15.30 6.95 25.47
CA VAL A 41 -14.13 7.45 26.24
C VAL A 41 -13.92 8.94 26.02
N TRP A 42 -13.94 9.41 24.78
CA TRP A 42 -13.72 10.83 24.45
C TRP A 42 -14.99 11.64 24.31
N LYS A 43 -16.16 11.00 24.42
CA LYS A 43 -17.47 11.66 24.29
C LYS A 43 -17.61 12.45 22.99
N VAL A 44 -16.98 11.97 21.93
CA VAL A 44 -17.06 12.59 20.60
C VAL A 44 -18.51 12.54 20.13
N PRO A 45 -19.08 13.67 19.67
CA PRO A 45 -20.45 13.68 19.14
C PRO A 45 -20.59 12.74 17.95
N ILE A 46 -21.68 12.00 17.91
CA ILE A 46 -21.94 11.01 16.84
C ILE A 46 -21.88 11.63 15.43
N ARG A 47 -22.24 12.92 15.30
CA ARG A 47 -22.12 13.64 14.03
C ARG A 47 -20.69 13.69 13.52
N GLN A 48 -19.70 13.89 14.40
CA GLN A 48 -18.28 13.92 14.02
C GLN A 48 -17.79 12.53 13.60
N VAL A 49 -18.25 11.47 14.29
CA VAL A 49 -17.91 10.09 13.92
C VAL A 49 -18.46 9.74 12.54
N ILE A 50 -19.71 10.15 12.26
CA ILE A 50 -20.32 9.95 10.94
C ILE A 50 -19.58 10.75 9.87
N ALA A 51 -19.27 12.03 10.13
CA ALA A 51 -18.54 12.87 9.20
C ALA A 51 -17.17 12.29 8.85
N ALA A 52 -16.38 11.88 9.86
CA ALA A 52 -15.10 11.22 9.67
C ALA A 52 -15.21 9.89 8.89
N SER A 53 -16.29 9.13 9.11
CA SER A 53 -16.54 7.89 8.37
C SER A 53 -16.86 8.16 6.89
N ILE A 54 -17.62 9.21 6.59
CA ILE A 54 -17.91 9.63 5.21
C ILE A 54 -16.64 10.13 4.54
N GLU A 55 -15.84 10.96 5.21
CA GLU A 55 -14.55 11.43 4.72
C GLU A 55 -13.62 10.26 4.41
N GLY A 56 -13.51 9.31 5.33
CA GLY A 56 -12.75 8.07 5.11
C GLY A 56 -13.24 7.27 3.90
N ALA A 57 -14.55 7.20 3.66
CA ALA A 57 -15.12 6.53 2.50
C ALA A 57 -14.79 7.25 1.18
N VAL A 58 -14.78 8.59 1.17
CA VAL A 58 -14.37 9.39 0.00
C VAL A 58 -12.90 9.15 -0.32
N ILE A 59 -12.02 9.20 0.70
CA ILE A 59 -10.59 8.91 0.56
C ILE A 59 -10.39 7.48 0.03
N ALA A 60 -11.08 6.49 0.61
CA ALA A 60 -11.00 5.10 0.18
C ALA A 60 -11.42 4.93 -1.28
N THR A 61 -12.47 5.61 -1.74
CA THR A 61 -12.92 5.58 -3.14
C THR A 61 -11.84 6.13 -4.07
N SER A 62 -11.18 7.22 -3.69
CA SER A 62 -10.08 7.80 -4.48
C SER A 62 -8.90 6.83 -4.60
N ILE A 63 -8.53 6.18 -3.49
CA ILE A 63 -7.45 5.17 -3.47
C ILE A 63 -7.84 3.96 -4.33
N LEU A 64 -9.08 3.46 -4.22
CA LEU A 64 -9.55 2.34 -5.02
C LEU A 64 -9.53 2.65 -6.53
N TRP A 65 -9.79 3.89 -6.91
CA TRP A 65 -9.70 4.33 -8.31
C TRP A 65 -8.26 4.24 -8.83
N ILE A 66 -7.28 4.64 -8.02
CA ILE A 66 -5.85 4.54 -8.36
C ILE A 66 -5.44 3.06 -8.47
N VAL A 67 -5.83 2.23 -7.50
CA VAL A 67 -5.54 0.78 -7.51
C VAL A 67 -6.17 0.10 -8.73
N PHE A 68 -7.39 0.47 -9.08
CA PHE A 68 -8.06 -0.02 -10.30
C PHE A 68 -7.23 0.31 -11.55
N GLY A 69 -6.78 1.56 -11.69
CA GLY A 69 -5.92 1.98 -12.80
C GLY A 69 -4.60 1.20 -12.88
N ALA A 70 -3.97 0.95 -11.73
CA ALA A 70 -2.73 0.18 -11.64
C ALA A 70 -2.93 -1.29 -12.06
N ILE A 71 -4.00 -1.93 -11.61
CA ILE A 71 -4.33 -3.31 -12.00
C ILE A 71 -4.66 -3.39 -13.49
N LEU A 72 -5.41 -2.42 -14.01
CA LEU A 72 -5.73 -2.34 -15.43
C LEU A 72 -4.48 -2.20 -16.28
N LEU A 73 -3.56 -1.31 -15.89
CA LEU A 73 -2.27 -1.13 -16.56
C LEU A 73 -1.46 -2.42 -16.56
N LEU A 74 -1.35 -3.08 -15.40
CA LEU A 74 -0.65 -4.36 -15.29
C LEU A 74 -1.25 -5.41 -16.24
N LYS A 75 -2.57 -5.50 -16.29
CA LYS A 75 -3.28 -6.44 -17.16
C LYS A 75 -3.00 -6.15 -18.65
N VAL A 76 -3.08 -4.89 -19.04
CA VAL A 76 -2.76 -4.45 -20.42
C VAL A 76 -1.31 -4.76 -20.78
N LEU A 77 -0.36 -4.46 -19.91
CA LEU A 77 1.07 -4.78 -20.13
C LEU A 77 1.32 -6.28 -20.26
N THR A 78 0.58 -7.09 -19.51
CA THR A 78 0.72 -8.55 -19.55
C THR A 78 0.13 -9.11 -20.83
N GLU A 79 -1.10 -8.72 -21.19
CA GLU A 79 -1.80 -9.24 -22.37
C GLU A 79 -1.21 -8.73 -23.69
N SER A 80 -0.66 -7.52 -23.72
CA SER A 80 0.03 -6.95 -24.89
C SER A 80 1.42 -7.57 -25.15
N GLY A 81 1.94 -8.38 -24.22
CA GLY A 81 3.30 -8.91 -24.30
C GLY A 81 4.39 -7.89 -23.92
N ALA A 82 4.03 -6.65 -23.55
CA ALA A 82 4.98 -5.63 -23.12
C ALA A 82 5.78 -6.07 -21.88
N MET A 83 5.15 -6.85 -20.99
CA MET A 83 5.84 -7.43 -19.83
C MET A 83 7.02 -8.34 -20.23
N ALA A 84 6.87 -9.12 -21.32
CA ALA A 84 7.96 -9.94 -21.85
C ALA A 84 9.10 -9.09 -22.42
N ALA A 85 8.77 -7.98 -23.08
CA ALA A 85 9.77 -7.03 -23.60
C ALA A 85 10.54 -6.33 -22.46
N ILE A 86 9.84 -5.88 -21.41
CA ILE A 86 10.44 -5.31 -20.19
C ILE A 86 11.39 -6.33 -19.55
N ARG A 87 10.92 -7.57 -19.36
CA ARG A 87 11.75 -8.67 -18.84
C ARG A 87 13.01 -8.87 -19.66
N SER A 88 12.88 -8.97 -20.99
CA SER A 88 14.04 -9.18 -21.85
C SER A 88 15.03 -8.01 -21.80
N GLY A 89 14.54 -6.79 -21.62
CA GLY A 89 15.35 -5.60 -21.36
C GLY A 89 16.21 -5.74 -20.11
N PHE A 90 15.61 -6.10 -18.98
CA PHE A 90 16.35 -6.31 -17.73
C PHE A 90 17.35 -7.46 -17.80
N MET A 91 16.98 -8.57 -18.47
CA MET A 91 17.89 -9.71 -18.66
C MET A 91 19.13 -9.36 -19.50
N ARG A 92 19.04 -8.38 -20.40
CA ARG A 92 20.19 -7.88 -21.17
C ARG A 92 21.14 -7.04 -20.35
N ILE A 93 20.65 -6.37 -19.28
CA ILE A 93 21.50 -5.56 -18.39
C ILE A 93 22.35 -6.48 -17.54
N THR A 94 21.76 -7.49 -16.91
CA THR A 94 22.48 -8.48 -16.10
C THR A 94 21.69 -9.78 -15.97
N PRO A 95 22.34 -10.93 -16.08
CA PRO A 95 21.73 -12.23 -15.78
C PRO A 95 21.76 -12.55 -14.28
N ASP A 96 22.47 -11.77 -13.45
CA ASP A 96 22.62 -12.05 -12.01
C ASP A 96 21.30 -11.73 -11.28
N PRO A 97 20.66 -12.72 -10.62
CA PRO A 97 19.42 -12.51 -9.89
C PRO A 97 19.52 -11.44 -8.78
N ARG A 98 20.67 -11.31 -8.14
CA ARG A 98 20.89 -10.32 -7.08
C ARG A 98 20.87 -8.90 -7.64
N ALA A 99 21.52 -8.68 -8.75
CA ALA A 99 21.50 -7.39 -9.42
C ALA A 99 20.10 -7.09 -9.99
N GLN A 100 19.37 -8.10 -10.46
CA GLN A 100 17.99 -7.95 -10.92
C GLN A 100 17.04 -7.52 -9.80
N ILE A 101 17.21 -8.00 -8.57
CA ILE A 101 16.43 -7.53 -7.42
C ILE A 101 16.64 -6.03 -7.22
N ILE A 102 17.90 -5.58 -7.25
CA ILE A 102 18.21 -4.14 -7.08
C ILE A 102 17.59 -3.32 -8.22
N LEU A 103 17.75 -3.76 -9.46
CA LEU A 103 17.26 -3.04 -10.63
C LEU A 103 15.72 -2.99 -10.67
N ILE A 104 15.06 -4.11 -10.40
CA ILE A 104 13.62 -4.27 -10.61
C ILE A 104 12.83 -3.94 -9.33
N ALA A 105 13.16 -4.59 -8.21
CA ALA A 105 12.40 -4.37 -7.00
C ALA A 105 12.68 -2.98 -6.42
N TRP A 106 13.93 -2.55 -6.39
CA TRP A 106 14.29 -1.29 -5.76
C TRP A 106 14.28 -0.11 -6.72
N LEU A 107 15.14 -0.06 -7.75
CA LEU A 107 15.25 1.13 -8.61
C LEU A 107 14.00 1.35 -9.47
N PHE A 108 13.54 0.32 -10.18
CA PHE A 108 12.32 0.43 -10.97
C PHE A 108 11.08 0.54 -10.08
N GLY A 109 11.04 -0.17 -8.94
CA GLY A 109 10.02 -0.01 -7.92
C GLY A 109 9.97 1.41 -7.37
N ALA A 110 11.11 2.02 -7.00
CA ALA A 110 11.18 3.38 -6.53
C ALA A 110 10.70 4.41 -7.57
N PHE A 111 11.03 4.19 -8.84
CA PHE A 111 10.51 5.01 -9.94
C PHE A 111 8.97 4.93 -10.03
N LEU A 112 8.42 3.72 -9.96
CA LEU A 112 6.97 3.51 -9.98
C LEU A 112 6.29 4.10 -8.73
N GLU A 113 6.92 3.97 -7.56
CA GLU A 113 6.39 4.54 -6.32
C GLU A 113 6.38 6.06 -6.38
N GLY A 114 7.46 6.67 -6.85
CA GLY A 114 7.52 8.13 -7.07
C GLY A 114 6.44 8.62 -8.03
N ALA A 115 6.13 7.87 -9.07
CA ALA A 115 5.14 8.25 -10.07
C ALA A 115 3.69 8.02 -9.62
N ALA A 116 3.39 6.87 -9.00
CA ALA A 116 2.02 6.42 -8.72
C ALA A 116 1.73 6.23 -7.22
N GLY A 117 2.69 5.77 -6.45
CA GLY A 117 2.50 5.47 -5.02
C GLY A 117 1.54 4.33 -4.74
N PHE A 118 1.04 4.29 -3.50
CA PHE A 118 -0.07 3.42 -3.04
C PHE A 118 0.13 1.92 -3.28
N GLY A 119 1.40 1.43 -3.22
CA GLY A 119 1.69 0.01 -3.40
C GLY A 119 1.66 -0.48 -4.86
N THR A 120 1.51 0.42 -5.82
CA THR A 120 1.60 0.13 -7.26
C THR A 120 2.92 -0.57 -7.64
N PRO A 121 4.09 -0.19 -7.08
CA PRO A 121 5.34 -0.86 -7.39
C PRO A 121 5.31 -2.36 -7.12
N ALA A 122 4.84 -2.76 -5.93
CA ALA A 122 4.77 -4.16 -5.55
C ALA A 122 3.85 -4.96 -6.51
N ALA A 123 2.74 -4.36 -6.95
CA ALA A 123 1.81 -4.97 -7.90
C ALA A 123 2.45 -5.23 -9.29
N ILE A 124 3.45 -4.44 -9.68
CA ILE A 124 4.15 -4.57 -10.97
C ILE A 124 5.45 -5.34 -10.84
N THR A 125 6.28 -5.02 -9.84
CA THR A 125 7.62 -5.61 -9.69
C THR A 125 7.57 -7.05 -9.23
N ALA A 126 6.62 -7.45 -8.37
CA ALA A 126 6.52 -8.83 -7.92
C ALA A 126 6.19 -9.81 -9.07
N PRO A 127 5.18 -9.60 -9.93
CA PRO A 127 4.98 -10.42 -11.13
C PRO A 127 6.19 -10.44 -12.07
N LEU A 128 6.90 -9.31 -12.20
CA LEU A 128 8.09 -9.24 -13.03
C LEU A 128 9.24 -10.11 -12.47
N LEU A 129 9.45 -10.10 -11.15
CA LEU A 129 10.40 -10.99 -10.49
C LEU A 129 10.02 -12.47 -10.63
N VAL A 130 8.74 -12.80 -10.51
CA VAL A 130 8.25 -14.17 -10.76
C VAL A 130 8.54 -14.59 -12.20
N ALA A 131 8.32 -13.71 -13.17
CA ALA A 131 8.65 -13.96 -14.56
C ALA A 131 10.15 -14.18 -14.81
N LEU A 132 11.02 -13.68 -13.93
CA LEU A 132 12.48 -13.89 -13.93
C LEU A 132 12.91 -15.17 -13.21
N GLY A 133 11.98 -15.93 -12.63
CA GLY A 133 12.24 -17.23 -12.00
C GLY A 133 12.27 -17.18 -10.46
N PHE A 134 11.96 -16.06 -9.82
CA PHE A 134 11.81 -16.01 -8.37
C PHE A 134 10.52 -16.72 -7.93
N THR A 135 10.54 -17.34 -6.75
CA THR A 135 9.32 -17.90 -6.19
C THR A 135 8.33 -16.78 -5.87
N PRO A 136 7.00 -16.99 -6.03
CA PRO A 136 6.00 -15.94 -5.80
C PRO A 136 6.11 -15.27 -4.43
N MET A 137 6.34 -16.05 -3.37
CA MET A 137 6.50 -15.52 -2.01
C MET A 137 7.75 -14.63 -1.90
N ALA A 138 8.90 -15.10 -2.41
CA ALA A 138 10.12 -14.31 -2.38
C ALA A 138 9.97 -13.02 -3.20
N ALA A 139 9.34 -13.07 -4.37
CA ALA A 139 9.09 -11.91 -5.21
C ALA A 139 8.25 -10.84 -4.50
N VAL A 140 7.16 -11.25 -3.84
CA VAL A 140 6.31 -10.33 -3.08
C VAL A 140 7.06 -9.72 -1.90
N VAL A 141 7.76 -10.54 -1.11
CA VAL A 141 8.53 -10.07 0.05
C VAL A 141 9.62 -9.08 -0.37
N LEU A 142 10.38 -9.40 -1.43
CA LEU A 142 11.43 -8.53 -1.95
C LEU A 142 10.87 -7.21 -2.48
N ALA A 143 9.75 -7.25 -3.21
CA ALA A 143 9.08 -6.07 -3.71
C ALA A 143 8.60 -5.16 -2.57
N LEU A 144 7.98 -5.71 -1.53
CA LEU A 144 7.50 -4.95 -0.37
C LEU A 144 8.64 -4.37 0.48
N ILE A 145 9.74 -5.13 0.68
CA ILE A 145 10.92 -4.63 1.39
C ILE A 145 11.55 -3.47 0.61
N ALA A 146 11.71 -3.63 -0.70
CA ALA A 146 12.29 -2.59 -1.55
C ALA A 146 11.44 -1.32 -1.58
N ASP A 147 10.10 -1.47 -1.58
CA ASP A 147 9.14 -0.38 -1.58
C ASP A 147 9.18 0.44 -0.29
N SER A 148 9.60 -0.14 0.83
CA SER A 148 9.69 0.57 2.12
C SER A 148 10.60 1.80 2.10
N SER A 149 11.58 1.87 1.20
CA SER A 149 12.51 2.98 1.12
C SER A 149 11.95 4.21 0.36
N PRO A 150 11.26 4.07 -0.80
CA PRO A 150 10.71 5.20 -1.54
C PRO A 150 9.31 5.63 -1.09
N VAL A 151 8.61 4.85 -0.26
CA VAL A 151 7.19 5.06 0.09
C VAL A 151 6.88 6.46 0.61
N SER A 152 7.80 7.11 1.31
CA SER A 152 7.62 8.48 1.80
C SER A 152 7.48 9.51 0.67
N PHE A 153 8.04 9.21 -0.48
CA PHE A 153 8.03 10.06 -1.67
C PHE A 153 7.04 9.58 -2.74
N GLY A 154 6.24 8.56 -2.40
CA GLY A 154 5.22 8.00 -3.30
C GLY A 154 4.22 9.05 -3.78
N ALA A 155 3.63 8.83 -4.96
CA ALA A 155 2.68 9.73 -5.58
C ALA A 155 3.16 11.20 -5.57
N ILE A 156 4.38 11.43 -6.08
CA ILE A 156 5.01 12.76 -6.18
C ILE A 156 5.18 13.41 -4.79
N GLY A 157 5.48 12.62 -3.76
CA GLY A 157 5.70 13.11 -2.40
C GLY A 157 4.42 13.43 -1.61
N THR A 158 3.27 12.95 -2.06
CA THR A 158 1.99 13.16 -1.38
C THR A 158 2.03 12.85 0.12
N PRO A 159 2.62 11.74 0.62
CA PRO A 159 2.70 11.46 2.04
C PRO A 159 3.45 12.53 2.84
N VAL A 160 4.53 13.07 2.27
CA VAL A 160 5.32 14.13 2.90
C VAL A 160 4.57 15.45 2.86
N VAL A 161 4.05 15.83 1.69
CA VAL A 161 3.34 17.11 1.52
C VAL A 161 2.08 17.16 2.37
N VAL A 162 1.23 16.14 2.31
CA VAL A 162 -0.03 16.11 3.05
C VAL A 162 0.23 15.87 4.53
N GLY A 163 1.10 14.91 4.89
CA GLY A 163 1.39 14.58 6.29
C GLY A 163 2.07 15.72 7.04
N LEU A 164 3.08 16.38 6.46
CA LEU A 164 3.74 17.52 7.07
C LEU A 164 2.87 18.77 7.06
N ALA A 165 2.16 19.06 5.94
CA ALA A 165 1.32 20.25 5.86
C ALA A 165 0.17 20.21 6.86
N GLN A 166 -0.43 19.05 7.11
CA GLN A 166 -1.49 18.90 8.10
C GLN A 166 -0.93 18.91 9.53
N GLY A 167 0.22 18.28 9.77
CA GLY A 167 0.83 18.23 11.10
C GLY A 167 1.51 19.52 11.56
N LEU A 168 1.82 20.46 10.65
CA LEU A 168 2.40 21.76 10.96
C LEU A 168 1.37 22.90 11.07
N GLN A 169 0.12 22.65 10.74
CA GLN A 169 -0.97 23.63 10.83
C GLN A 169 -1.75 23.57 12.16
N GLU A 170 -1.41 22.63 13.04
CA GLU A 170 -1.88 22.53 14.43
C GLU A 170 -0.83 23.10 15.41
#